data_5e61ca64dafe4098e43123755fce30bf
#
_entry.id   5e61ca64dafe4098e43123755fce30bf
#
_cell.length_a   1.000
_cell.length_b   1.000
_cell.length_c   1.000
_cell.angle_alpha   90.00
_cell.angle_beta   90.00
_cell.angle_gamma   90.00
#
_symmetry.space_group_name_H-M   'P 1'
#
loop_
_entity.id
_entity.type
_entity.pdbx_description
1 polymer ?
#
loop_
_entity_poly.entity_id
_entity_poly.type
_entity_poly.pdbx_seq_one_letter_code
_entity_poly.pdbx_strand_id
1 'polypeptide(L)'
;MTKKHYLGTALAAAGVIAMLGAPVRAQDSSYHKDAVPAAAEAPETAHEILITNVSIFDGTSETLTSGKDVVLNGNKIAKIIPAGSGGTGYAEVIDGKGGYLTPGLIDVHWHLGMGVTEREYFGDQAYVAIHSAMEAKQQLLRGVTTVRDTAGNVFGLKKAIDAGVAPGPRVYPSGAIISQYSGHGDVRASKATVLPKEWGGPTGPGESDGNMMLANGYDQVLAAARQQLFLGATQIKIAVTGGVSSFTDPLYVMEFTEEEIQAAVKAASDYGTYVLAHAHSAEGTIRALNNGVRSIEHGSVVNEEAVKLIAEKGAVFVVSLEVLAQLKPIYTDPVRKAKLQNALDGTASVMKWAKQYGVVMGFGTDLLFSAEGRMKELEDLGLRKDFYSSPEIMIQATGNGGKIVALSGKRNPYGKVGVIEEGAMADVLIYSRNPLEDVAVVTDYENNLKLVVKDGKVYKNTL
;
A
#
# COMPACT_ATOMS: atom_id res chain seq x y z
N MET A 1 11.76 6.71 87.80
CA MET A 1 12.64 7.86 87.91
C MET A 1 12.96 8.29 86.50
N THR A 2 12.72 9.38 85.89
CA THR A 2 12.23 10.68 86.19
C THR A 2 11.70 11.25 84.89
N LYS A 3 10.55 11.85 84.94
CA LYS A 3 9.92 12.66 83.88
C LYS A 3 10.80 13.87 83.49
N LYS A 4 10.82 14.27 82.22
CA LYS A 4 10.87 15.67 81.84
C LYS A 4 10.03 15.94 80.60
N HIS A 5 9.00 16.73 80.85
CA HIS A 5 8.21 17.43 79.83
C HIS A 5 9.00 18.58 79.21
N TYR A 6 8.85 18.81 77.90
CA TYR A 6 8.91 20.16 77.36
C TYR A 6 7.75 20.35 76.39
N LEU A 7 6.86 21.29 76.79
CA LEU A 7 5.91 21.97 75.91
C LEU A 7 6.69 22.93 75.02
N GLY A 8 6.30 22.97 73.77
CA GLY A 8 6.74 23.98 72.82
C GLY A 8 5.64 24.26 71.79
N THR A 9 5.05 25.34 71.99
CA THR A 9 3.95 26.11 71.37
C THR A 9 3.80 25.92 69.82
N ALA A 10 2.54 25.70 69.42
CA ALA A 10 2.02 25.82 68.09
C ALA A 10 1.97 27.32 67.66
N LEU A 11 2.41 27.61 66.47
CA LEU A 11 1.97 28.81 65.71
C LEU A 11 1.40 28.31 64.40
N ALA A 12 0.08 28.39 64.27
CA ALA A 12 -0.65 28.25 63.03
C ALA A 12 -0.49 29.55 62.22
N ALA A 13 0.06 29.42 61.04
CA ALA A 13 -0.04 30.44 60.00
C ALA A 13 -0.92 29.88 58.87
N ALA A 14 -2.19 30.21 58.89
CA ALA A 14 -3.12 29.98 57.78
C ALA A 14 -2.82 31.01 56.69
N GLY A 15 -2.09 30.59 55.66
CA GLY A 15 -1.95 31.32 54.40
C GLY A 15 -3.07 30.91 53.43
N VAL A 16 -4.12 31.72 53.38
CA VAL A 16 -5.15 31.63 52.33
C VAL A 16 -4.54 32.14 51.04
N ILE A 17 -4.15 31.26 50.14
CA ILE A 17 -3.86 31.61 48.74
C ILE A 17 -5.20 31.65 48.01
N ALA A 18 -5.74 32.83 47.83
CA ALA A 18 -6.83 33.12 46.91
C ALA A 18 -6.27 32.94 45.46
N MET A 19 -6.45 31.78 44.87
CA MET A 19 -6.30 31.66 43.42
C MET A 19 -7.49 32.36 42.76
N LEU A 20 -7.24 33.56 42.30
CA LEU A 20 -8.11 34.22 41.32
C LEU A 20 -8.19 33.34 40.07
N GLY A 21 -9.34 32.69 39.90
CA GLY A 21 -9.65 31.97 38.69
C GLY A 21 -9.70 32.95 37.51
N ALA A 22 -8.64 32.97 36.72
CA ALA A 22 -8.75 33.51 35.38
C ALA A 22 -9.74 32.67 34.61
N PRO A 23 -10.67 33.25 33.84
CA PRO A 23 -11.56 32.46 33.01
C PRO A 23 -10.70 31.69 32.03
N VAL A 24 -10.83 30.36 32.05
CA VAL A 24 -10.32 29.50 30.98
C VAL A 24 -10.99 29.98 29.72
N ARG A 25 -10.28 30.74 28.90
CA ARG A 25 -10.71 31.02 27.54
C ARG A 25 -10.85 29.64 26.87
N ALA A 26 -12.06 29.36 26.41
CA ALA A 26 -12.28 28.25 25.53
C ALA A 26 -11.22 28.33 24.43
N GLN A 27 -10.30 27.35 24.38
CA GLN A 27 -9.37 27.24 23.30
C GLN A 27 -10.21 27.07 22.02
N ASP A 28 -9.97 27.99 21.11
CA ASP A 28 -10.60 28.09 19.83
C ASP A 28 -10.55 26.67 19.15
N SER A 29 -11.72 26.15 18.81
CA SER A 29 -11.89 24.85 18.20
C SER A 29 -11.39 24.79 16.72
N SER A 30 -10.44 25.66 16.37
CA SER A 30 -9.84 25.72 15.04
C SER A 30 -8.98 24.49 14.69
N TYR A 31 -8.62 23.66 15.68
CA TYR A 31 -7.85 22.43 15.44
C TYR A 31 -8.63 21.33 14.73
N HIS A 32 -9.94 21.42 14.57
CA HIS A 32 -10.76 20.42 13.86
C HIS A 32 -11.21 20.88 12.47
N LYS A 33 -10.70 22.01 11.96
CA LYS A 33 -10.96 22.44 10.57
C LYS A 33 -9.93 21.99 9.57
N ASP A 34 -8.90 21.29 9.99
CA ASP A 34 -8.03 20.56 9.08
C ASP A 34 -8.65 19.18 8.76
N ALA A 35 -9.92 19.19 8.32
CA ALA A 35 -10.37 18.19 7.37
C ALA A 35 -9.29 18.13 6.28
N VAL A 36 -8.82 16.91 5.97
CA VAL A 36 -7.89 16.59 4.88
C VAL A 36 -8.03 17.68 3.81
N PRO A 37 -6.98 18.47 3.50
CA PRO A 37 -7.10 19.43 2.43
C PRO A 37 -7.59 18.65 1.23
N ALA A 38 -8.72 19.02 0.69
CA ALA A 38 -9.09 18.59 -0.66
C ALA A 38 -7.84 18.85 -1.48
N ALA A 39 -7.41 17.82 -2.24
CA ALA A 39 -6.22 17.91 -3.08
C ALA A 39 -6.15 19.30 -3.65
N ALA A 40 -5.07 20.04 -3.36
CA ALA A 40 -4.98 21.46 -3.65
C ALA A 40 -5.53 21.68 -5.06
N GLU A 41 -6.56 22.50 -5.20
CA GLU A 41 -7.07 22.89 -6.50
C GLU A 41 -5.88 23.43 -7.28
N ALA A 42 -5.62 22.84 -8.44
CA ALA A 42 -4.53 23.25 -9.30
C ALA A 42 -4.65 24.75 -9.57
N PRO A 43 -3.55 25.53 -9.56
CA PRO A 43 -3.61 26.95 -9.85
C PRO A 43 -4.29 27.19 -11.21
N GLU A 44 -5.08 28.23 -11.31
CA GLU A 44 -6.03 28.59 -12.38
C GLU A 44 -5.46 28.79 -13.79
N THR A 45 -4.20 28.54 -14.03
CA THR A 45 -3.65 28.43 -15.39
C THR A 45 -3.54 26.97 -15.76
N ALA A 46 -4.63 26.42 -16.29
CA ALA A 46 -4.66 25.07 -16.83
C ALA A 46 -3.50 24.88 -17.82
N HIS A 47 -2.50 24.09 -17.39
CA HIS A 47 -1.36 23.75 -18.20
C HIS A 47 -1.75 22.54 -19.06
N GLU A 48 -2.31 22.79 -20.25
CA GLU A 48 -2.68 21.71 -21.14
C GLU A 48 -1.45 21.16 -21.85
N ILE A 49 -1.26 19.83 -21.74
CA ILE A 49 -0.23 19.07 -22.44
C ILE A 49 -0.90 18.22 -23.51
N LEU A 50 -0.47 18.35 -24.76
CA LEU A 50 -0.88 17.48 -25.85
C LEU A 50 0.19 16.40 -26.06
N ILE A 51 -0.18 15.13 -25.97
CA ILE A 51 0.68 13.98 -26.30
C ILE A 51 0.23 13.44 -27.65
N THR A 52 1.15 13.40 -28.61
CA THR A 52 0.90 13.00 -30.01
C THR A 52 1.75 11.80 -30.40
N ASN A 53 1.42 11.22 -31.57
CA ASN A 53 2.24 10.17 -32.20
C ASN A 53 2.52 8.99 -31.27
N VAL A 54 1.45 8.39 -30.71
CA VAL A 54 1.51 7.23 -29.80
C VAL A 54 0.51 6.16 -30.19
N SER A 55 0.79 4.91 -29.83
CA SER A 55 -0.19 3.83 -29.76
C SER A 55 -0.60 3.64 -28.29
N ILE A 56 -1.90 3.66 -28.01
CA ILE A 56 -2.43 3.74 -26.64
C ILE A 56 -2.87 2.35 -26.17
N PHE A 57 -2.34 1.90 -25.05
CA PHE A 57 -2.90 0.85 -24.21
C PHE A 57 -3.77 1.50 -23.14
N ASP A 58 -5.06 1.17 -23.10
CA ASP A 58 -6.02 1.83 -22.21
C ASP A 58 -6.01 1.34 -20.76
N GLY A 59 -5.25 0.26 -20.47
CA GLY A 59 -5.17 -0.37 -19.15
C GLY A 59 -6.20 -1.50 -18.94
N THR A 60 -7.12 -1.72 -19.87
CA THR A 60 -8.24 -2.68 -19.71
C THR A 60 -8.41 -3.65 -20.87
N SER A 61 -8.03 -3.27 -22.06
CA SER A 61 -8.11 -4.10 -23.26
C SER A 61 -6.77 -4.78 -23.56
N GLU A 62 -6.79 -5.90 -24.26
CA GLU A 62 -5.56 -6.61 -24.67
C GLU A 62 -4.94 -6.04 -25.96
N THR A 63 -5.49 -4.92 -26.47
CA THR A 63 -5.10 -4.35 -27.76
C THR A 63 -4.76 -2.88 -27.64
N LEU A 64 -3.98 -2.38 -28.61
CA LEU A 64 -3.62 -0.97 -28.73
C LEU A 64 -4.66 -0.22 -29.58
N THR A 65 -4.90 1.04 -29.20
CA THR A 65 -5.63 2.00 -30.01
C THR A 65 -4.63 2.96 -30.66
N SER A 66 -4.65 3.05 -32.00
CA SER A 66 -3.83 3.99 -32.76
C SER A 66 -4.67 5.12 -33.34
N GLY A 67 -4.02 6.18 -33.86
CA GLY A 67 -4.70 7.31 -34.52
C GLY A 67 -5.42 8.23 -33.52
N LYS A 68 -4.94 8.31 -32.29
CA LYS A 68 -5.44 9.20 -31.25
C LYS A 68 -4.29 9.97 -30.60
N ASP A 69 -4.61 11.19 -30.16
CA ASP A 69 -3.79 12.04 -29.32
C ASP A 69 -4.46 12.18 -27.95
N VAL A 70 -3.68 12.45 -26.90
CA VAL A 70 -4.16 12.55 -25.51
C VAL A 70 -3.90 13.97 -25.00
N VAL A 71 -4.93 14.62 -24.48
CA VAL A 71 -4.84 15.94 -23.86
C VAL A 71 -4.91 15.78 -22.35
N LEU A 72 -3.88 16.23 -21.65
CA LEU A 72 -3.86 16.36 -20.20
C LEU A 72 -4.17 17.82 -19.83
N ASN A 73 -5.03 18.00 -18.81
CA ASN A 73 -5.32 19.32 -18.26
C ASN A 73 -5.25 19.24 -16.73
N GLY A 74 -4.29 19.95 -16.16
CA GLY A 74 -3.97 19.78 -14.75
C GLY A 74 -3.67 18.31 -14.43
N ASN A 75 -4.32 17.75 -13.42
CA ASN A 75 -4.10 16.37 -12.99
C ASN A 75 -5.04 15.35 -13.67
N LYS A 76 -5.70 15.70 -14.77
CA LYS A 76 -6.68 14.83 -15.45
C LYS A 76 -6.33 14.61 -16.92
N ILE A 77 -6.71 13.42 -17.41
CA ILE A 77 -6.85 13.18 -18.85
C ILE A 77 -8.12 13.89 -19.27
N ALA A 78 -7.98 15.01 -19.99
CA ALA A 78 -9.10 15.85 -20.37
C ALA A 78 -9.84 15.30 -21.59
N LYS A 79 -9.09 14.88 -22.64
CA LYS A 79 -9.66 14.42 -23.90
C LYS A 79 -8.77 13.38 -24.57
N ILE A 80 -9.41 12.50 -25.34
CA ILE A 80 -8.76 11.58 -26.29
C ILE A 80 -9.33 11.89 -27.68
N ILE A 81 -8.54 12.54 -28.51
CA ILE A 81 -8.98 13.12 -29.78
C ILE A 81 -8.38 12.39 -30.99
N PRO A 82 -8.94 12.51 -32.19
CA PRO A 82 -8.30 11.99 -33.41
C PRO A 82 -6.91 12.60 -33.61
N ALA A 83 -5.93 11.81 -34.05
CA ALA A 83 -4.56 12.24 -34.25
C ALA A 83 -4.50 13.44 -35.21
N GLY A 84 -3.74 14.46 -34.82
CA GLY A 84 -3.56 15.68 -35.59
C GLY A 84 -4.75 16.68 -35.52
N SER A 85 -5.81 16.39 -34.77
CA SER A 85 -6.95 17.29 -34.60
C SER A 85 -6.82 18.30 -33.46
N GLY A 86 -5.71 18.24 -32.69
CA GLY A 86 -5.50 19.03 -31.46
C GLY A 86 -5.42 20.56 -31.70
N GLY A 87 -5.09 21.03 -32.88
CA GLY A 87 -4.92 22.45 -33.13
C GLY A 87 -3.67 23.05 -32.49
N THR A 88 -3.73 24.33 -32.12
CA THR A 88 -2.65 25.10 -31.48
C THR A 88 -3.15 25.66 -30.15
N GLY A 89 -2.22 26.03 -29.26
CA GLY A 89 -2.57 26.70 -28.00
C GLY A 89 -2.31 25.87 -26.74
N TYR A 90 -1.74 24.66 -26.88
CA TYR A 90 -1.26 23.89 -25.76
C TYR A 90 0.01 24.52 -25.15
N ALA A 91 0.14 24.44 -23.84
CA ALA A 91 1.32 24.95 -23.16
C ALA A 91 2.56 24.07 -23.47
N GLU A 92 2.34 22.77 -23.66
CA GLU A 92 3.37 21.81 -24.04
C GLU A 92 2.82 20.81 -25.06
N VAL A 93 3.63 20.44 -26.05
CA VAL A 93 3.34 19.35 -27.00
C VAL A 93 4.46 18.31 -26.89
N ILE A 94 4.10 17.09 -26.54
CA ILE A 94 5.01 15.97 -26.42
C ILE A 94 4.79 15.02 -27.60
N ASP A 95 5.77 14.96 -28.52
CA ASP A 95 5.78 13.95 -29.57
C ASP A 95 6.28 12.62 -29.03
N GLY A 96 5.39 11.62 -28.95
CA GLY A 96 5.71 10.29 -28.43
C GLY A 96 6.59 9.42 -29.34
N LYS A 97 7.06 9.95 -30.50
CA LYS A 97 7.99 9.29 -31.42
C LYS A 97 7.56 7.90 -31.92
N GLY A 98 6.24 7.67 -32.03
CA GLY A 98 5.68 6.36 -32.37
C GLY A 98 5.71 5.36 -31.20
N GLY A 99 5.95 5.83 -29.99
CA GLY A 99 6.00 5.00 -28.78
C GLY A 99 4.62 4.52 -28.30
N TYR A 100 4.64 3.81 -27.19
CA TYR A 100 3.47 3.14 -26.61
C TYR A 100 3.08 3.81 -25.31
N LEU A 101 1.95 4.52 -25.35
CA LEU A 101 1.40 5.22 -24.18
C LEU A 101 0.57 4.24 -23.36
N THR A 102 0.86 4.15 -22.07
CA THR A 102 0.16 3.31 -21.11
C THR A 102 -0.24 4.12 -19.88
N PRO A 103 -1.21 3.65 -19.07
CA PRO A 103 -1.38 4.18 -17.73
C PRO A 103 -0.10 3.98 -16.89
N GLY A 104 0.06 4.78 -15.85
CA GLY A 104 1.06 4.51 -14.82
C GLY A 104 0.85 3.15 -14.16
N LEU A 105 1.94 2.48 -13.82
CA LEU A 105 1.91 1.20 -13.12
C LEU A 105 1.41 1.38 -11.68
N ILE A 106 0.74 0.36 -11.17
CA ILE A 106 0.18 0.33 -9.82
C ILE A 106 0.67 -0.91 -9.09
N ASP A 107 1.51 -0.75 -8.07
CA ASP A 107 1.86 -1.81 -7.14
C ASP A 107 0.86 -1.81 -5.97
N VAL A 108 0.06 -2.89 -5.87
CA VAL A 108 -1.01 -2.98 -4.87
C VAL A 108 -0.59 -3.71 -3.59
N HIS A 109 0.69 -4.07 -3.45
CA HIS A 109 1.26 -4.61 -2.23
C HIS A 109 2.70 -4.13 -2.02
N TRP A 110 2.83 -2.97 -1.45
CA TRP A 110 4.10 -2.32 -1.20
C TRP A 110 4.24 -1.88 0.26
N HIS A 111 5.48 -1.63 0.68
CA HIS A 111 5.82 -1.17 2.02
C HIS A 111 6.83 -0.02 1.93
N LEU A 112 6.35 1.21 1.77
CA LEU A 112 7.19 2.39 1.57
C LEU A 112 8.21 2.61 2.70
N GLY A 113 7.86 2.26 3.93
CA GLY A 113 8.76 2.37 5.08
C GLY A 113 9.88 1.33 5.13
N MET A 114 9.74 0.20 4.41
CA MET A 114 10.62 -0.96 4.56
C MET A 114 11.76 -1.03 3.52
N GLY A 115 12.18 0.12 2.97
CA GLY A 115 13.31 0.23 2.03
C GLY A 115 14.69 0.19 2.67
N VAL A 116 14.75 0.06 3.98
CA VAL A 116 15.96 -0.02 4.81
C VAL A 116 16.10 -1.43 5.38
N THR A 117 17.19 -1.75 6.06
CA THR A 117 17.31 -3.04 6.76
C THR A 117 16.28 -3.16 7.89
N GLU A 118 15.91 -4.39 8.27
CA GLU A 118 14.99 -4.64 9.38
C GLU A 118 15.43 -3.92 10.67
N ARG A 119 16.73 -3.90 10.95
CA ARG A 119 17.28 -3.22 12.13
C ARG A 119 17.08 -1.70 12.07
N GLU A 120 17.25 -1.10 10.91
CA GLU A 120 17.06 0.35 10.72
C GLU A 120 15.57 0.72 10.77
N TYR A 121 14.71 -0.14 10.24
CA TYR A 121 13.26 0.06 10.24
C TYR A 121 12.68 0.19 11.66
N PHE A 122 13.19 -0.60 12.60
CA PHE A 122 12.82 -0.50 14.01
C PHE A 122 13.75 0.41 14.83
N GLY A 123 14.51 1.28 14.17
CA GLY A 123 15.46 2.19 14.77
C GLY A 123 15.05 3.65 14.68
N ASP A 124 15.81 4.44 13.93
CA ASP A 124 15.58 5.88 13.77
C ASP A 124 14.52 6.18 12.70
N GLN A 125 13.32 6.55 13.13
CA GLN A 125 12.19 6.84 12.24
C GLN A 125 12.43 8.06 11.34
N ALA A 126 13.29 9.01 11.72
CA ALA A 126 13.66 10.11 10.84
C ALA A 126 14.52 9.62 9.66
N TYR A 127 15.45 8.69 9.92
CA TYR A 127 16.24 8.03 8.88
C TYR A 127 15.35 7.23 7.92
N VAL A 128 14.42 6.43 8.48
CA VAL A 128 13.44 5.67 7.69
C VAL A 128 12.62 6.58 6.79
N ALA A 129 12.11 7.70 7.31
CA ALA A 129 11.30 8.64 6.54
C ALA A 129 12.07 9.28 5.37
N ILE A 130 13.34 9.66 5.59
CA ILE A 130 14.20 10.23 4.53
C ILE A 130 14.46 9.18 3.44
N HIS A 131 14.81 7.95 3.84
CA HIS A 131 15.05 6.84 2.91
C HIS A 131 13.80 6.52 2.09
N SER A 132 12.64 6.47 2.75
CA SER A 132 11.35 6.21 2.11
C SER A 132 11.00 7.27 1.06
N ALA A 133 11.32 8.56 1.33
CA ALA A 133 11.08 9.63 0.36
C ALA A 133 12.03 9.52 -0.86
N MET A 134 13.28 9.13 -0.65
CA MET A 134 14.23 8.89 -1.75
C MET A 134 13.78 7.71 -2.60
N GLU A 135 13.34 6.62 -1.98
CA GLU A 135 12.87 5.44 -2.67
C GLU A 135 11.57 5.69 -3.44
N ALA A 136 10.62 6.40 -2.85
CA ALA A 136 9.38 6.78 -3.51
C ALA A 136 9.64 7.54 -4.82
N LYS A 137 10.65 8.42 -4.85
CA LYS A 137 11.10 9.08 -6.09
C LYS A 137 11.62 8.06 -7.12
N GLN A 138 12.46 7.11 -6.69
CA GLN A 138 13.00 6.10 -7.61
C GLN A 138 11.89 5.19 -8.15
N GLN A 139 10.93 4.81 -7.32
CA GLN A 139 9.77 4.03 -7.73
C GLN A 139 8.93 4.77 -8.79
N LEU A 140 8.66 6.06 -8.60
CA LEU A 140 7.99 6.88 -9.61
C LEU A 140 8.77 6.92 -10.93
N LEU A 141 10.10 7.04 -10.89
CA LEU A 141 10.95 7.09 -12.09
C LEU A 141 11.05 5.75 -12.81
N ARG A 142 10.72 4.62 -12.15
CA ARG A 142 10.53 3.32 -12.77
C ARG A 142 9.14 3.15 -13.42
N GLY A 143 8.26 4.15 -13.28
CA GLY A 143 6.92 4.15 -13.88
C GLY A 143 5.79 3.70 -12.93
N VAL A 144 6.09 3.40 -11.67
CA VAL A 144 5.04 3.11 -10.68
C VAL A 144 4.49 4.43 -10.14
N THR A 145 3.30 4.80 -10.62
CA THR A 145 2.67 6.09 -10.27
C THR A 145 1.71 5.99 -9.08
N THR A 146 1.34 4.78 -8.68
CA THR A 146 0.43 4.53 -7.56
C THR A 146 0.88 3.29 -6.79
N VAL A 147 0.81 3.35 -5.46
CA VAL A 147 1.07 2.22 -4.58
C VAL A 147 -0.04 2.08 -3.53
N ARG A 148 -0.40 0.84 -3.22
CA ARG A 148 -1.13 0.50 -2.01
C ARG A 148 -0.11 0.02 -0.98
N ASP A 149 0.14 0.86 0.03
CA ASP A 149 1.01 0.51 1.14
C ASP A 149 0.23 -0.34 2.15
N THR A 150 0.69 -1.56 2.35
CA THR A 150 -0.07 -2.58 3.07
C THR A 150 0.35 -2.77 4.53
N ALA A 151 1.43 -2.14 4.95
CA ALA A 151 1.80 -2.00 6.36
C ALA A 151 2.88 -0.95 6.55
N GLY A 152 2.72 -0.12 7.57
CA GLY A 152 3.69 0.87 7.98
C GLY A 152 3.08 2.26 8.24
N ASN A 153 3.76 3.04 9.07
CA ASN A 153 3.37 4.42 9.36
C ASN A 153 3.88 5.36 8.26
N VAL A 154 3.21 5.37 7.11
CA VAL A 154 3.59 6.16 5.94
C VAL A 154 2.70 7.39 5.71
N PHE A 155 1.86 7.76 6.69
CA PHE A 155 0.94 8.90 6.58
C PHE A 155 1.68 10.23 6.37
N GLY A 156 2.82 10.41 7.05
CA GLY A 156 3.68 11.59 6.87
C GLY A 156 4.28 11.68 5.46
N LEU A 157 4.76 10.56 4.93
CA LEU A 157 5.29 10.48 3.56
C LEU A 157 4.19 10.75 2.52
N LYS A 158 3.01 10.13 2.69
CA LYS A 158 1.85 10.43 1.83
C LYS A 158 1.55 11.92 1.82
N LYS A 159 1.46 12.55 3.00
CA LYS A 159 1.21 13.99 3.10
C LYS A 159 2.28 14.83 2.38
N ALA A 160 3.55 14.45 2.50
CA ALA A 160 4.66 15.14 1.81
C ALA A 160 4.58 14.99 0.28
N ILE A 161 4.21 13.81 -0.22
CA ILE A 161 4.04 13.56 -1.66
C ILE A 161 2.84 14.33 -2.20
N ASP A 162 1.68 14.27 -1.53
CA ASP A 162 0.45 14.95 -1.94
C ASP A 162 0.61 16.48 -1.95
N ALA A 163 1.41 17.02 -1.01
CA ALA A 163 1.75 18.44 -0.95
C ALA A 163 2.87 18.86 -1.93
N GLY A 164 3.42 17.94 -2.72
CA GLY A 164 4.51 18.24 -3.66
C GLY A 164 5.87 18.51 -2.99
N VAL A 165 6.02 18.24 -1.70
CA VAL A 165 7.28 18.41 -0.95
C VAL A 165 8.30 17.34 -1.35
N ALA A 166 7.83 16.12 -1.64
CA ALA A 166 8.65 15.02 -2.13
C ALA A 166 8.01 14.42 -3.40
N PRO A 167 8.80 14.06 -4.43
CA PRO A 167 8.30 13.29 -5.54
C PRO A 167 8.05 11.83 -5.12
N GLY A 168 6.99 11.23 -5.66
CA GLY A 168 6.66 9.82 -5.38
C GLY A 168 5.32 9.42 -6.01
N PRO A 169 4.95 8.13 -5.91
CA PRO A 169 3.66 7.64 -6.36
C PRO A 169 2.50 8.18 -5.50
N ARG A 170 1.27 8.04 -5.96
CA ARG A 170 0.08 8.17 -5.10
C ARG A 170 0.09 7.06 -4.06
N VAL A 171 -0.20 7.38 -2.82
CA VAL A 171 -0.13 6.42 -1.71
C VAL A 171 -1.51 6.13 -1.16
N TYR A 172 -1.89 4.84 -1.16
CA TYR A 172 -3.07 4.31 -0.49
C TYR A 172 -2.62 3.57 0.78
N PRO A 173 -2.50 4.24 1.94
CA PRO A 173 -1.93 3.64 3.14
C PRO A 173 -2.95 2.79 3.90
N SER A 174 -2.53 1.63 4.39
CA SER A 174 -3.26 0.85 5.41
C SER A 174 -2.93 1.31 6.83
N GLY A 175 -1.77 1.94 7.02
CA GLY A 175 -1.19 2.14 8.34
C GLY A 175 -0.65 0.82 8.91
N ALA A 176 -0.70 0.66 10.22
CA ALA A 176 -0.22 -0.54 10.89
C ALA A 176 -0.95 -1.81 10.41
N ILE A 177 -0.21 -2.89 10.18
CA ILE A 177 -0.83 -4.23 10.12
C ILE A 177 -1.38 -4.60 11.49
N ILE A 178 -2.63 -5.07 11.54
CA ILE A 178 -3.26 -5.53 12.76
C ILE A 178 -3.13 -7.06 12.81
N SER A 179 -2.54 -7.58 13.88
CA SER A 179 -2.29 -9.01 14.10
C SER A 179 -2.58 -9.40 15.54
N GLN A 180 -2.77 -10.67 15.78
CA GLN A 180 -2.91 -11.21 17.14
C GLN A 180 -1.52 -11.36 17.81
N TYR A 181 -1.49 -11.62 19.11
CA TYR A 181 -0.30 -12.11 19.79
C TYR A 181 0.15 -13.45 19.18
N SER A 182 1.45 -13.61 19.01
CA SER A 182 2.08 -14.74 18.30
C SER A 182 1.70 -14.87 16.82
N GLY A 183 1.05 -13.87 16.24
CA GLY A 183 0.70 -13.83 14.82
C GLY A 183 1.78 -13.21 13.94
N HIS A 184 1.52 -13.12 12.65
CA HIS A 184 2.48 -12.67 11.63
C HIS A 184 3.03 -11.25 11.87
N GLY A 185 2.22 -10.35 12.41
CA GLY A 185 2.64 -9.00 12.78
C GLY A 185 3.25 -8.89 14.18
N ASP A 186 3.45 -9.99 14.92
CA ASP A 186 4.06 -9.97 16.23
C ASP A 186 5.58 -10.04 16.14
N VAL A 187 6.21 -8.89 15.96
CA VAL A 187 7.67 -8.73 15.90
C VAL A 187 8.31 -8.45 17.26
N ARG A 188 7.62 -8.72 18.35
CA ARG A 188 8.26 -8.73 19.66
C ARG A 188 9.44 -9.70 19.60
N ALA A 189 10.62 -9.20 19.93
CA ALA A 189 11.88 -9.90 19.72
C ALA A 189 11.75 -11.40 19.95
N SER A 190 12.23 -12.21 19.02
CA SER A 190 12.25 -13.67 19.02
C SER A 190 12.91 -14.32 20.27
N LYS A 191 13.25 -13.52 21.25
CA LYS A 191 13.82 -13.92 22.54
C LYS A 191 12.70 -14.02 23.55
N ALA A 192 12.04 -15.11 23.48
CA ALA A 192 11.56 -16.05 24.50
C ALA A 192 10.85 -15.57 25.77
N THR A 193 10.90 -14.34 26.21
CA THR A 193 10.39 -13.92 27.53
C THR A 193 9.73 -12.55 27.57
N VAL A 194 9.47 -11.94 26.42
CA VAL A 194 8.79 -10.65 26.38
C VAL A 194 7.29 -10.87 26.47
N LEU A 195 6.72 -10.60 27.64
CA LEU A 195 5.29 -10.65 27.86
C LEU A 195 4.58 -9.58 26.98
N PRO A 196 3.32 -9.83 26.58
CA PRO A 196 2.45 -8.79 26.07
C PRO A 196 2.37 -7.60 27.02
N LYS A 197 2.18 -6.39 26.48
CA LYS A 197 2.07 -5.18 27.30
C LYS A 197 0.91 -5.23 28.30
N GLU A 198 -0.18 -5.91 27.97
CA GLU A 198 -1.34 -6.14 28.83
C GLU A 198 -1.01 -7.02 30.05
N TRP A 199 0.08 -7.79 29.99
CA TRP A 199 0.60 -8.62 31.09
C TRP A 199 1.86 -8.02 31.71
N GLY A 200 2.11 -6.71 31.49
CA GLY A 200 3.24 -5.97 32.07
C GLY A 200 4.52 -6.04 31.26
N GLY A 201 4.48 -6.51 30.01
CA GLY A 201 5.61 -6.44 29.09
C GLY A 201 5.80 -5.04 28.48
N PRO A 202 6.94 -4.79 27.85
CA PRO A 202 7.18 -3.54 27.13
C PRO A 202 6.35 -3.48 25.82
N THR A 203 6.04 -2.28 25.36
CA THR A 203 5.56 -2.07 24.00
C THR A 203 6.64 -2.48 23.00
N GLY A 204 6.28 -3.30 22.02
CA GLY A 204 7.21 -3.73 20.97
C GLY A 204 7.62 -2.56 20.05
N PRO A 205 8.78 -2.64 19.39
CA PRO A 205 9.24 -1.55 18.51
C PRO A 205 8.25 -1.27 17.37
N GLY A 206 7.67 -2.28 16.75
CA GLY A 206 6.68 -2.10 15.68
C GLY A 206 5.41 -1.40 16.14
N GLU A 207 4.98 -1.61 17.40
CA GLU A 207 3.83 -0.91 17.97
C GLU A 207 4.18 0.52 18.36
N SER A 208 5.36 0.76 18.96
CA SER A 208 5.79 2.11 19.37
C SER A 208 5.94 3.05 18.17
N ASP A 209 6.35 2.53 17.03
CA ASP A 209 6.53 3.32 15.79
C ASP A 209 5.25 3.41 14.95
N GLY A 210 4.18 2.74 15.35
CA GLY A 210 2.91 2.72 14.64
C GLY A 210 2.93 1.89 13.35
N ASN A 211 3.89 0.99 13.21
CA ASN A 211 4.04 0.12 12.05
C ASN A 211 3.21 -1.15 12.16
N MET A 212 2.91 -1.58 13.37
CA MET A 212 2.14 -2.78 13.70
C MET A 212 1.23 -2.50 14.88
N MET A 213 0.13 -3.24 14.98
CA MET A 213 -0.75 -3.22 16.15
C MET A 213 -1.13 -4.64 16.53
N LEU A 214 -0.83 -5.02 17.77
CA LEU A 214 -1.27 -6.29 18.33
C LEU A 214 -2.61 -6.09 19.03
N ALA A 215 -3.60 -6.88 18.62
CA ALA A 215 -4.96 -6.80 19.12
C ALA A 215 -5.56 -8.20 19.26
N ASN A 216 -6.24 -8.47 20.38
CA ASN A 216 -6.89 -9.75 20.66
C ASN A 216 -8.29 -9.49 21.19
N GLY A 217 -9.26 -10.18 20.62
CA GLY A 217 -10.66 -9.98 20.91
C GLY A 217 -11.29 -8.86 20.08
N TYR A 218 -12.59 -8.94 19.90
CA TYR A 218 -13.40 -8.05 19.08
C TYR A 218 -13.13 -6.56 19.35
N ASP A 219 -13.14 -6.16 20.62
CA ASP A 219 -13.04 -4.75 21.00
C ASP A 219 -11.67 -4.15 20.68
N GLN A 220 -10.59 -4.92 20.88
CA GLN A 220 -9.25 -4.44 20.56
C GLN A 220 -9.02 -4.33 19.05
N VAL A 221 -9.47 -5.30 18.26
CA VAL A 221 -9.37 -5.25 16.79
C VAL A 221 -10.21 -4.10 16.23
N LEU A 222 -11.43 -3.90 16.75
CA LEU A 222 -12.27 -2.77 16.37
C LEU A 222 -11.60 -1.43 16.67
N ALA A 223 -10.99 -1.30 17.85
CA ALA A 223 -10.29 -0.08 18.24
C ALA A 223 -9.03 0.16 17.38
N ALA A 224 -8.25 -0.89 17.11
CA ALA A 224 -7.07 -0.83 16.25
C ALA A 224 -7.42 -0.39 14.82
N ALA A 225 -8.46 -0.98 14.23
CA ALA A 225 -8.92 -0.59 12.89
C ALA A 225 -9.39 0.87 12.85
N ARG A 226 -10.16 1.31 13.84
CA ARG A 226 -10.61 2.72 13.95
C ARG A 226 -9.43 3.68 14.13
N GLN A 227 -8.38 3.29 14.84
CA GLN A 227 -7.18 4.09 14.99
C GLN A 227 -6.47 4.30 13.63
N GLN A 228 -6.34 3.26 12.80
CA GLN A 228 -5.76 3.42 11.46
C GLN A 228 -6.63 4.33 10.58
N LEU A 229 -7.95 4.16 10.62
CA LEU A 229 -8.89 5.01 9.89
C LEU A 229 -8.82 6.48 10.36
N PHE A 230 -8.65 6.73 11.66
CA PHE A 230 -8.44 8.07 12.20
C PHE A 230 -7.15 8.72 11.68
N LEU A 231 -6.07 7.95 11.55
CA LEU A 231 -4.78 8.41 11.01
C LEU A 231 -4.81 8.69 9.50
N GLY A 232 -5.83 8.22 8.79
CA GLY A 232 -5.98 8.47 7.36
C GLY A 232 -5.85 7.23 6.47
N ALA A 233 -5.91 6.01 7.03
CA ALA A 233 -5.89 4.79 6.25
C ALA A 233 -6.98 4.76 5.21
N THR A 234 -6.66 4.32 4.00
CA THR A 234 -7.61 4.15 2.89
C THR A 234 -8.25 2.76 2.87
N GLN A 235 -7.64 1.80 3.52
CA GLN A 235 -8.09 0.42 3.77
C GLN A 235 -7.47 -0.10 5.06
N ILE A 236 -7.92 -1.26 5.55
CA ILE A 236 -7.39 -1.90 6.76
C ILE A 236 -6.66 -3.18 6.39
N LYS A 237 -5.44 -3.37 6.90
CA LYS A 237 -4.65 -4.61 6.76
C LYS A 237 -4.71 -5.44 8.04
N ILE A 238 -5.09 -6.71 7.90
CA ILE A 238 -5.01 -7.71 8.98
C ILE A 238 -4.15 -8.90 8.55
N ALA A 239 -3.63 -9.67 9.52
CA ALA A 239 -3.06 -10.99 9.28
C ALA A 239 -4.06 -12.04 9.75
N VAL A 240 -4.35 -13.04 8.90
CA VAL A 240 -5.30 -14.14 9.22
C VAL A 240 -4.66 -15.52 9.20
N THR A 241 -3.40 -15.60 8.78
CA THR A 241 -2.57 -16.81 8.88
C THR A 241 -1.15 -16.44 9.20
N GLY A 242 -0.34 -17.44 9.58
CA GLY A 242 1.10 -17.29 9.65
C GLY A 242 1.73 -17.00 8.29
N GLY A 243 2.98 -16.55 8.27
CA GLY A 243 3.70 -16.09 7.09
C GLY A 243 5.06 -16.74 6.87
N VAL A 244 5.63 -16.52 5.69
CA VAL A 244 6.91 -17.08 5.27
C VAL A 244 8.08 -16.45 6.01
N SER A 245 8.05 -15.14 6.24
CA SER A 245 9.18 -14.36 6.77
C SER A 245 9.38 -14.47 8.28
N SER A 246 8.35 -14.76 9.04
CA SER A 246 8.36 -14.85 10.49
C SER A 246 8.88 -16.18 11.01
N PHE A 247 9.32 -16.21 12.29
CA PHE A 247 9.83 -17.43 12.93
C PHE A 247 8.77 -18.20 13.71
N THR A 248 7.73 -17.55 14.20
CA THR A 248 6.86 -18.03 15.27
C THR A 248 5.51 -18.53 14.82
N ASP A 249 5.09 -18.18 13.61
CA ASP A 249 3.77 -18.42 13.04
C ASP A 249 3.85 -19.36 11.81
N PRO A 250 3.65 -20.68 11.96
CA PRO A 250 3.57 -21.61 10.83
C PRO A 250 2.50 -21.21 9.81
N LEU A 251 2.70 -21.49 8.52
CA LEU A 251 1.78 -21.10 7.44
C LEU A 251 0.33 -21.60 7.62
N TYR A 252 0.15 -22.72 8.33
CA TYR A 252 -1.17 -23.32 8.58
C TYR A 252 -1.91 -22.70 9.77
N VAL A 253 -1.24 -21.91 10.60
CA VAL A 253 -1.88 -21.31 11.77
C VAL A 253 -2.93 -20.32 11.30
N MET A 254 -4.14 -20.49 11.80
CA MET A 254 -5.19 -19.50 11.63
C MET A 254 -5.07 -18.43 12.71
N GLU A 255 -4.94 -17.19 12.27
CA GLU A 255 -4.93 -16.02 13.13
C GLU A 255 -6.32 -15.37 13.09
N PHE A 256 -6.68 -14.75 14.18
CA PHE A 256 -8.00 -14.17 14.39
C PHE A 256 -9.18 -15.17 14.29
N THR A 257 -10.10 -15.03 15.20
CA THR A 257 -11.43 -15.67 15.14
C THR A 257 -12.31 -14.97 14.12
N GLU A 258 -13.46 -15.52 13.84
CA GLU A 258 -14.44 -14.90 12.93
C GLU A 258 -14.89 -13.54 13.44
N GLU A 259 -15.14 -13.42 14.75
CA GLU A 259 -15.57 -12.18 15.39
C GLU A 259 -14.51 -11.08 15.33
N GLU A 260 -13.24 -11.44 15.45
CA GLU A 260 -12.12 -10.50 15.32
C GLU A 260 -11.99 -9.99 13.88
N ILE A 261 -12.11 -10.85 12.87
CA ILE A 261 -12.15 -10.45 11.47
C ILE A 261 -13.36 -9.54 11.21
N GLN A 262 -14.54 -9.91 11.74
CA GLN A 262 -15.75 -9.10 11.63
C GLN A 262 -15.59 -7.72 12.28
N ALA A 263 -14.84 -7.59 13.37
CA ALA A 263 -14.53 -6.31 14.01
C ALA A 263 -13.79 -5.36 13.07
N ALA A 264 -12.75 -5.87 12.39
CA ALA A 264 -11.99 -5.09 11.39
C ALA A 264 -12.89 -4.70 10.20
N VAL A 265 -13.67 -5.66 9.68
CA VAL A 265 -14.60 -5.44 8.55
C VAL A 265 -15.69 -4.44 8.93
N LYS A 266 -16.22 -4.52 10.16
CA LYS A 266 -17.21 -3.57 10.67
C LYS A 266 -16.66 -2.15 10.70
N ALA A 267 -15.45 -1.96 11.25
CA ALA A 267 -14.81 -0.66 11.27
C ALA A 267 -14.59 -0.11 9.85
N ALA A 268 -14.05 -0.93 8.94
CA ALA A 268 -13.79 -0.52 7.56
C ALA A 268 -15.09 -0.14 6.82
N SER A 269 -16.14 -0.95 6.93
CA SER A 269 -17.42 -0.70 6.26
C SER A 269 -18.14 0.54 6.78
N ASP A 270 -18.06 0.84 8.09
CA ASP A 270 -18.63 2.06 8.67
C ASP A 270 -17.99 3.33 8.09
N TYR A 271 -16.72 3.24 7.65
CA TYR A 271 -16.01 4.32 6.97
C TYR A 271 -16.10 4.24 5.44
N GLY A 272 -16.83 3.25 4.89
CA GLY A 272 -17.02 3.07 3.46
C GLY A 272 -15.78 2.59 2.71
N THR A 273 -14.96 1.75 3.37
CA THR A 273 -13.77 1.11 2.81
C THR A 273 -13.76 -0.40 3.08
N TYR A 274 -12.64 -1.07 2.90
CA TYR A 274 -12.51 -2.51 2.91
C TYR A 274 -11.32 -3.00 3.76
N VAL A 275 -11.30 -4.33 3.97
CA VAL A 275 -10.21 -5.04 4.63
C VAL A 275 -9.47 -5.88 3.60
N LEU A 276 -8.11 -5.86 3.65
CA LEU A 276 -7.22 -6.80 3.00
C LEU A 276 -6.55 -7.68 4.05
N ALA A 277 -6.31 -8.95 3.69
CA ALA A 277 -5.74 -9.93 4.61
C ALA A 277 -4.48 -10.58 4.06
N HIS A 278 -3.40 -10.56 4.85
CA HIS A 278 -2.31 -11.51 4.72
C HIS A 278 -2.85 -12.90 5.01
N ALA A 279 -2.79 -13.81 4.05
CA ALA A 279 -3.33 -15.16 4.15
C ALA A 279 -2.53 -16.12 3.24
N HIS A 280 -2.01 -17.18 3.81
CA HIS A 280 -1.32 -18.23 3.03
C HIS A 280 -2.15 -19.51 2.91
N SER A 281 -2.83 -19.96 3.98
CA SER A 281 -3.57 -21.23 4.00
C SER A 281 -4.99 -21.11 3.43
N ALA A 282 -5.53 -22.24 2.96
CA ALA A 282 -6.89 -22.30 2.43
C ALA A 282 -7.93 -21.98 3.50
N GLU A 283 -7.79 -22.56 4.69
CA GLU A 283 -8.75 -22.41 5.79
C GLU A 283 -8.81 -20.95 6.27
N GLY A 284 -7.65 -20.29 6.43
CA GLY A 284 -7.58 -18.88 6.81
C GLY A 284 -8.18 -17.97 5.74
N THR A 285 -7.90 -18.26 4.45
CA THR A 285 -8.47 -17.53 3.32
C THR A 285 -9.99 -17.67 3.26
N ILE A 286 -10.53 -18.89 3.38
CA ILE A 286 -11.97 -19.15 3.38
C ILE A 286 -12.65 -18.45 4.57
N ARG A 287 -12.05 -18.52 5.77
CA ARG A 287 -12.56 -17.79 6.94
C ARG A 287 -12.61 -16.28 6.68
N ALA A 288 -11.51 -15.70 6.15
CA ALA A 288 -11.45 -14.27 5.86
C ALA A 288 -12.53 -13.82 4.86
N LEU A 289 -12.68 -14.55 3.77
CA LEU A 289 -13.68 -14.26 2.73
C LEU A 289 -15.12 -14.37 3.24
N ASN A 290 -15.41 -15.37 4.05
CA ASN A 290 -16.75 -15.57 4.63
C ASN A 290 -17.11 -14.47 5.65
N ASN A 291 -16.10 -13.82 6.23
CA ASN A 291 -16.28 -12.72 7.17
C ASN A 291 -16.07 -11.33 6.55
N GLY A 292 -16.08 -11.21 5.21
CA GLY A 292 -16.20 -9.94 4.50
C GLY A 292 -14.89 -9.29 4.05
N VAL A 293 -13.75 -9.99 4.14
CA VAL A 293 -12.48 -9.54 3.54
C VAL A 293 -12.62 -9.48 2.01
N ARG A 294 -12.08 -8.44 1.39
CA ARG A 294 -12.23 -8.15 -0.05
C ARG A 294 -10.95 -8.28 -0.86
N SER A 295 -9.80 -8.40 -0.22
CA SER A 295 -8.49 -8.59 -0.88
C SER A 295 -7.71 -9.63 -0.12
N ILE A 296 -7.23 -10.66 -0.82
CA ILE A 296 -6.36 -11.69 -0.28
C ILE A 296 -4.95 -11.44 -0.80
N GLU A 297 -4.01 -11.42 0.12
CA GLU A 297 -2.59 -11.20 -0.17
C GLU A 297 -1.82 -12.51 -0.02
N HIS A 298 -0.88 -12.77 -0.91
CA HIS A 298 -0.01 -13.95 -1.01
C HIS A 298 -0.72 -15.24 -1.47
N GLY A 299 -1.49 -15.88 -0.61
CA GLY A 299 -2.25 -17.09 -0.94
C GLY A 299 -1.42 -18.26 -1.46
N SER A 300 -0.15 -18.35 -1.09
CA SER A 300 0.82 -19.24 -1.74
C SER A 300 0.52 -20.74 -1.57
N VAL A 301 -0.22 -21.12 -0.53
CA VAL A 301 -0.59 -22.52 -0.23
C VAL A 301 -2.10 -22.74 -0.12
N VAL A 302 -2.89 -21.86 -0.73
CA VAL A 302 -4.34 -22.07 -0.86
C VAL A 302 -4.64 -23.26 -1.80
N ASN A 303 -5.81 -23.86 -1.62
CA ASN A 303 -6.32 -24.89 -2.51
C ASN A 303 -7.27 -24.29 -3.57
N GLU A 304 -7.69 -25.12 -4.53
CA GLU A 304 -8.58 -24.71 -5.61
C GLU A 304 -9.92 -24.17 -5.12
N GLU A 305 -10.48 -24.75 -4.04
CA GLU A 305 -11.72 -24.32 -3.42
C GLU A 305 -11.62 -22.86 -2.93
N ALA A 306 -10.54 -22.51 -2.24
CA ALA A 306 -10.32 -21.16 -1.77
C ALA A 306 -10.19 -20.15 -2.93
N VAL A 307 -9.48 -20.51 -4.01
CA VAL A 307 -9.35 -19.64 -5.21
C VAL A 307 -10.71 -19.45 -5.90
N LYS A 308 -11.50 -20.50 -6.00
CA LYS A 308 -12.88 -20.43 -6.52
C LYS A 308 -13.75 -19.52 -5.67
N LEU A 309 -13.64 -19.61 -4.35
CA LEU A 309 -14.37 -18.75 -3.42
C LEU A 309 -13.95 -17.26 -3.56
N ILE A 310 -12.66 -16.97 -3.81
CA ILE A 310 -12.20 -15.60 -4.12
C ILE A 310 -12.98 -15.05 -5.32
N ALA A 311 -13.09 -15.82 -6.40
CA ALA A 311 -13.84 -15.43 -7.59
C ALA A 311 -15.36 -15.25 -7.29
N GLU A 312 -15.98 -16.20 -6.61
CA GLU A 312 -17.41 -16.18 -6.26
C GLU A 312 -17.78 -14.99 -5.38
N LYS A 313 -16.91 -14.60 -4.45
CA LYS A 313 -17.10 -13.42 -3.59
C LYS A 313 -16.79 -12.10 -4.28
N GLY A 314 -16.24 -12.14 -5.51
CA GLY A 314 -15.74 -10.95 -6.21
C GLY A 314 -14.63 -10.24 -5.43
N ALA A 315 -13.86 -11.00 -4.65
CA ALA A 315 -12.67 -10.50 -3.99
C ALA A 315 -11.50 -10.42 -4.97
N VAL A 316 -10.50 -9.63 -4.64
CA VAL A 316 -9.28 -9.51 -5.45
C VAL A 316 -8.15 -10.32 -4.84
N PHE A 317 -7.17 -10.67 -5.66
CA PHE A 317 -6.08 -11.53 -5.25
C PHE A 317 -4.73 -10.95 -5.68
N VAL A 318 -3.77 -10.93 -4.77
CA VAL A 318 -2.43 -10.39 -5.00
C VAL A 318 -1.40 -11.43 -4.60
N VAL A 319 -0.76 -12.02 -5.60
CA VAL A 319 0.33 -12.99 -5.42
C VAL A 319 1.64 -12.31 -5.78
N SER A 320 2.58 -12.28 -4.83
CA SER A 320 3.90 -11.66 -4.98
C SER A 320 4.92 -12.76 -5.31
N LEU A 321 5.50 -12.69 -6.50
CA LEU A 321 6.42 -13.73 -6.99
C LEU A 321 7.88 -13.38 -6.70
N GLU A 322 8.27 -12.13 -6.95
CA GLU A 322 9.67 -11.69 -6.83
C GLU A 322 10.18 -11.77 -5.38
N VAL A 323 9.34 -11.45 -4.38
CA VAL A 323 9.75 -11.57 -2.98
C VAL A 323 10.14 -13.02 -2.63
N LEU A 324 9.38 -14.01 -3.11
CA LEU A 324 9.70 -15.42 -2.86
C LEU A 324 11.04 -15.82 -3.50
N ALA A 325 11.32 -15.32 -4.71
CA ALA A 325 12.58 -15.54 -5.40
C ALA A 325 13.76 -14.92 -4.63
N GLN A 326 13.59 -13.69 -4.12
CA GLN A 326 14.62 -12.98 -3.36
C GLN A 326 14.90 -13.59 -1.99
N LEU A 327 13.91 -14.18 -1.33
CA LEU A 327 14.08 -14.81 -0.02
C LEU A 327 14.87 -16.13 -0.09
N LYS A 328 14.90 -16.79 -1.25
CA LYS A 328 15.55 -18.09 -1.42
C LYS A 328 17.05 -18.09 -1.05
N PRO A 329 17.89 -17.14 -1.47
CA PRO A 329 19.29 -17.07 -1.03
C PRO A 329 19.48 -16.56 0.40
N ILE A 330 18.49 -15.86 0.96
CA ILE A 330 18.59 -15.17 2.25
C ILE A 330 18.30 -16.11 3.43
N TYR A 331 17.30 -16.98 3.30
CA TYR A 331 16.90 -17.86 4.39
C TYR A 331 17.82 -19.06 4.51
N THR A 332 18.56 -19.10 5.63
CA THR A 332 19.47 -20.19 5.97
C THR A 332 18.93 -21.15 7.03
N ASP A 333 17.98 -20.67 7.85
CA ASP A 333 17.37 -21.49 8.89
C ASP A 333 16.36 -22.50 8.32
N PRO A 334 16.25 -23.72 8.91
CA PRO A 334 15.40 -24.78 8.36
C PRO A 334 13.90 -24.43 8.35
N VAL A 335 13.42 -23.65 9.32
CA VAL A 335 12.00 -23.34 9.47
C VAL A 335 11.53 -22.45 8.34
N ARG A 336 12.18 -21.30 8.12
CA ARG A 336 11.82 -20.37 7.03
C ARG A 336 12.10 -20.97 5.67
N LYS A 337 13.16 -21.79 5.51
CA LYS A 337 13.38 -22.56 4.26
C LYS A 337 12.22 -23.48 3.92
N ALA A 338 11.69 -24.20 4.90
CA ALA A 338 10.57 -25.11 4.68
C ALA A 338 9.28 -24.33 4.31
N LYS A 339 9.00 -23.22 5.01
CA LYS A 339 7.87 -22.35 4.70
C LYS A 339 7.98 -21.77 3.28
N LEU A 340 9.15 -21.26 2.92
CA LEU A 340 9.41 -20.70 1.59
C LEU A 340 9.25 -21.76 0.50
N GLN A 341 9.77 -22.98 0.72
CA GLN A 341 9.62 -24.07 -0.25
C GLN A 341 8.15 -24.41 -0.46
N ASN A 342 7.36 -24.53 0.61
CA ASN A 342 5.91 -24.77 0.51
C ASN A 342 5.20 -23.66 -0.29
N ALA A 343 5.57 -22.40 -0.05
CA ALA A 343 5.01 -21.28 -0.79
C ALA A 343 5.37 -21.32 -2.28
N LEU A 344 6.61 -21.62 -2.62
CA LEU A 344 7.06 -21.74 -4.01
C LEU A 344 6.34 -22.90 -4.72
N ASP A 345 6.22 -24.05 -4.06
CA ASP A 345 5.57 -25.26 -4.63
C ASP A 345 4.08 -25.02 -4.91
N GLY A 346 3.39 -24.26 -4.08
CA GLY A 346 1.96 -23.97 -4.23
C GLY A 346 1.65 -22.91 -5.30
N THR A 347 2.53 -21.93 -5.46
CA THR A 347 2.28 -20.73 -6.27
C THR A 347 1.85 -21.02 -7.71
N ALA A 348 2.48 -21.99 -8.39
CA ALA A 348 2.16 -22.30 -9.77
C ALA A 348 0.71 -22.79 -9.95
N SER A 349 0.21 -23.60 -9.02
CA SER A 349 -1.19 -24.06 -9.04
C SER A 349 -2.14 -22.91 -8.77
N VAL A 350 -1.82 -22.06 -7.81
CA VAL A 350 -2.62 -20.88 -7.43
C VAL A 350 -2.79 -19.93 -8.61
N MET A 351 -1.71 -19.62 -9.33
CA MET A 351 -1.76 -18.75 -10.51
C MET A 351 -2.64 -19.33 -11.63
N LYS A 352 -2.57 -20.65 -11.85
CA LYS A 352 -3.41 -21.34 -12.85
C LYS A 352 -4.88 -21.30 -12.46
N TRP A 353 -5.22 -21.60 -11.20
CA TRP A 353 -6.62 -21.53 -10.72
C TRP A 353 -7.16 -20.11 -10.77
N ALA A 354 -6.36 -19.11 -10.38
CA ALA A 354 -6.77 -17.71 -10.47
C ALA A 354 -7.14 -17.32 -11.92
N LYS A 355 -6.35 -17.73 -12.90
CA LYS A 355 -6.67 -17.53 -14.32
C LYS A 355 -7.91 -18.32 -14.73
N GLN A 356 -8.01 -19.59 -14.36
CA GLN A 356 -9.14 -20.47 -14.69
C GLN A 356 -10.49 -19.91 -14.20
N TYR A 357 -10.53 -19.35 -13.00
CA TYR A 357 -11.75 -18.81 -12.39
C TYR A 357 -11.96 -17.32 -12.65
N GLY A 358 -11.09 -16.69 -13.44
CA GLY A 358 -11.23 -15.25 -13.78
C GLY A 358 -11.09 -14.32 -12.59
N VAL A 359 -10.27 -14.69 -11.59
CA VAL A 359 -10.02 -13.85 -10.42
C VAL A 359 -9.34 -12.55 -10.84
N VAL A 360 -9.79 -11.43 -10.31
CA VAL A 360 -9.12 -10.14 -10.51
C VAL A 360 -7.79 -10.15 -9.77
N MET A 361 -6.71 -10.37 -10.53
CA MET A 361 -5.34 -10.38 -10.03
C MET A 361 -4.76 -8.97 -10.07
N GLY A 362 -4.02 -8.57 -9.02
CA GLY A 362 -3.21 -7.37 -8.97
C GLY A 362 -1.72 -7.67 -9.11
N PHE A 363 -0.96 -6.68 -9.59
CA PHE A 363 0.49 -6.63 -9.46
C PHE A 363 0.82 -6.09 -8.08
N GLY A 364 1.56 -6.83 -7.27
CA GLY A 364 1.99 -6.45 -5.93
C GLY A 364 3.20 -7.28 -5.54
N THR A 365 4.28 -6.62 -5.10
CA THR A 365 5.60 -7.23 -5.02
C THR A 365 6.02 -7.65 -3.62
N ASP A 366 5.54 -6.94 -2.58
CA ASP A 366 5.86 -7.24 -1.17
C ASP A 366 7.38 -7.27 -0.85
N LEU A 367 8.17 -6.46 -1.54
CA LEU A 367 9.62 -6.43 -1.35
C LEU A 367 9.99 -5.70 -0.06
N LEU A 368 10.79 -6.35 0.80
CA LEU A 368 11.09 -5.93 2.16
C LEU A 368 12.60 -5.87 2.40
N PHE A 369 13.04 -4.93 3.27
CA PHE A 369 14.32 -4.90 3.97
C PHE A 369 15.60 -5.03 3.10
N SER A 370 15.50 -4.71 1.81
CA SER A 370 16.62 -4.73 0.88
C SER A 370 16.50 -3.60 -0.13
N ALA A 371 17.28 -2.55 0.01
CA ALA A 371 17.28 -1.44 -0.94
C ALA A 371 17.60 -1.91 -2.37
N GLU A 372 18.58 -2.82 -2.55
CA GLU A 372 18.91 -3.40 -3.84
C GLU A 372 17.80 -4.30 -4.38
N GLY A 373 17.24 -5.18 -3.52
CA GLY A 373 16.15 -6.08 -3.91
C GLY A 373 14.92 -5.32 -4.40
N ARG A 374 14.62 -4.20 -3.78
CA ARG A 374 13.46 -3.36 -4.13
C ARG A 374 13.61 -2.65 -5.48
N MET A 375 14.84 -2.47 -5.99
CA MET A 375 15.06 -1.99 -7.35
C MET A 375 14.58 -2.98 -8.43
N LYS A 376 14.39 -4.25 -8.07
CA LYS A 376 13.88 -5.33 -8.93
C LYS A 376 12.35 -5.47 -8.90
N GLU A 377 11.64 -4.48 -8.38
CA GLU A 377 10.17 -4.45 -8.28
C GLU A 377 9.48 -4.92 -9.57
N LEU A 378 9.92 -4.43 -10.73
CA LEU A 378 9.30 -4.76 -12.01
C LEU A 378 9.66 -6.18 -12.53
N GLU A 379 10.63 -6.87 -11.94
CA GLU A 379 10.96 -8.26 -12.32
C GLU A 379 9.82 -9.22 -11.98
N ASP A 380 8.96 -8.91 -10.99
CA ASP A 380 7.74 -9.66 -10.71
C ASP A 380 6.84 -9.81 -11.96
N LEU A 381 6.76 -8.76 -12.80
CA LEU A 381 5.99 -8.82 -14.05
C LEU A 381 6.58 -9.84 -15.04
N GLY A 382 7.90 -9.97 -15.07
CA GLY A 382 8.60 -10.96 -15.88
C GLY A 382 8.30 -12.38 -15.43
N LEU A 383 8.24 -12.64 -14.12
CA LEU A 383 7.93 -13.97 -13.57
C LEU A 383 6.49 -14.41 -13.85
N ARG A 384 5.57 -13.47 -14.07
CA ARG A 384 4.17 -13.77 -14.42
C ARG A 384 4.02 -14.36 -15.83
N LYS A 385 5.01 -14.22 -16.72
CA LYS A 385 4.98 -14.75 -18.10
C LYS A 385 4.78 -16.28 -18.18
N ASP A 386 5.11 -17.00 -17.13
CA ASP A 386 4.87 -18.45 -17.06
C ASP A 386 3.37 -18.80 -16.98
N PHE A 387 2.50 -17.82 -16.65
CA PHE A 387 1.07 -18.02 -16.38
C PHE A 387 0.16 -17.15 -17.23
N TYR A 388 0.60 -15.94 -17.62
CA TYR A 388 -0.20 -14.92 -18.27
C TYR A 388 0.49 -14.37 -19.52
N SER A 389 -0.30 -13.91 -20.49
CA SER A 389 0.21 -13.15 -21.64
C SER A 389 0.65 -11.74 -21.22
N SER A 390 1.50 -11.10 -22.02
CA SER A 390 1.94 -9.73 -21.76
C SER A 390 0.79 -8.73 -21.59
N PRO A 391 -0.29 -8.75 -22.42
CA PRO A 391 -1.47 -7.92 -22.20
C PRO A 391 -2.14 -8.19 -20.85
N GLU A 392 -2.36 -9.45 -20.47
CA GLU A 392 -2.95 -9.79 -19.17
C GLU A 392 -2.11 -9.27 -17.98
N ILE A 393 -0.77 -9.36 -18.10
CA ILE A 393 0.16 -8.84 -17.08
C ILE A 393 0.07 -7.31 -16.99
N MET A 394 0.03 -6.63 -18.14
CA MET A 394 -0.13 -5.17 -18.16
C MET A 394 -1.46 -4.73 -17.55
N ILE A 395 -2.55 -5.46 -17.80
CA ILE A 395 -3.86 -5.21 -17.16
C ILE A 395 -3.75 -5.39 -15.62
N GLN A 396 -3.03 -6.40 -15.14
CA GLN A 396 -2.80 -6.60 -13.70
C GLN A 396 -2.07 -5.42 -13.07
N ALA A 397 -1.07 -4.88 -13.77
CA ALA A 397 -0.24 -3.77 -13.30
C ALA A 397 -0.87 -2.38 -13.49
N THR A 398 -2.02 -2.28 -14.16
CA THR A 398 -2.68 -1.00 -14.46
C THR A 398 -4.16 -1.04 -14.09
N GLY A 399 -5.06 -1.43 -15.00
CA GLY A 399 -6.50 -1.38 -14.82
C GLY A 399 -7.02 -2.20 -13.63
N ASN A 400 -6.48 -3.40 -13.40
CA ASN A 400 -6.83 -4.18 -12.21
C ASN A 400 -6.29 -3.52 -10.93
N GLY A 401 -5.05 -3.01 -10.95
CA GLY A 401 -4.53 -2.21 -9.85
C GLY A 401 -5.46 -1.04 -9.52
N GLY A 402 -5.96 -0.33 -10.54
CA GLY A 402 -6.94 0.74 -10.40
C GLY A 402 -8.26 0.28 -9.76
N LYS A 403 -8.79 -0.88 -10.18
CA LYS A 403 -9.98 -1.50 -9.56
C LYS A 403 -9.74 -1.85 -8.09
N ILE A 404 -8.55 -2.36 -7.75
CA ILE A 404 -8.19 -2.75 -6.38
C ILE A 404 -8.12 -1.55 -5.46
N VAL A 405 -7.42 -0.48 -5.84
CA VAL A 405 -7.34 0.73 -5.00
C VAL A 405 -8.68 1.45 -4.91
N ALA A 406 -9.56 1.32 -5.92
CA ALA A 406 -10.91 1.85 -5.91
C ALA A 406 -11.84 1.17 -4.87
N LEU A 407 -11.50 -0.03 -4.37
CA LEU A 407 -12.20 -0.66 -3.24
C LEU A 407 -12.19 0.20 -1.97
N SER A 408 -11.26 1.17 -1.88
CA SER A 408 -11.24 2.16 -0.80
C SER A 408 -12.49 3.06 -0.77
N GLY A 409 -13.31 3.07 -1.81
CA GLY A 409 -14.65 3.62 -1.82
C GLY A 409 -14.69 5.10 -1.40
N LYS A 410 -15.38 5.40 -0.30
CA LYS A 410 -15.47 6.78 0.23
C LYS A 410 -14.13 7.33 0.75
N ARG A 411 -13.16 6.47 0.97
CA ARG A 411 -11.82 6.85 1.41
C ARG A 411 -10.80 6.93 0.27
N ASN A 412 -11.23 6.78 -1.00
CA ASN A 412 -10.38 6.99 -2.16
C ASN A 412 -10.01 8.48 -2.27
N PRO A 413 -8.72 8.86 -2.11
CA PRO A 413 -8.34 10.27 -2.06
C PRO A 413 -8.07 10.89 -3.44
N TYR A 414 -7.98 10.08 -4.51
CA TYR A 414 -7.45 10.58 -5.79
C TYR A 414 -8.42 10.47 -6.98
N GLY A 415 -9.30 9.48 -6.99
CA GLY A 415 -10.18 9.20 -8.12
C GLY A 415 -9.73 8.01 -8.98
N LYS A 416 -10.01 8.03 -10.28
CA LYS A 416 -9.78 6.90 -11.18
C LYS A 416 -8.34 6.88 -11.67
N VAL A 417 -7.63 5.79 -11.42
CA VAL A 417 -6.23 5.54 -11.83
C VAL A 417 -6.12 4.24 -12.63
N GLY A 418 -4.99 4.02 -13.29
CA GLY A 418 -4.67 2.78 -14.00
C GLY A 418 -5.35 2.62 -15.35
N VAL A 419 -5.95 3.68 -15.90
CA VAL A 419 -6.61 3.66 -17.21
C VAL A 419 -6.34 4.94 -18.00
N ILE A 420 -6.36 4.84 -19.33
CA ILE A 420 -6.35 5.99 -20.25
C ILE A 420 -7.78 6.22 -20.70
N GLU A 421 -8.50 7.07 -19.98
CA GLU A 421 -9.84 7.52 -20.33
C GLU A 421 -10.08 8.95 -19.87
N GLU A 422 -11.04 9.65 -20.49
CA GLU A 422 -11.39 11.01 -20.11
C GLU A 422 -11.90 11.07 -18.66
N GLY A 423 -11.37 12.01 -17.89
CA GLY A 423 -11.66 12.18 -16.46
C GLY A 423 -10.79 11.34 -15.49
N ALA A 424 -10.02 10.36 -15.98
CA ALA A 424 -9.03 9.64 -15.18
C ALA A 424 -7.86 10.55 -14.77
N MET A 425 -7.09 10.12 -13.80
CA MET A 425 -5.89 10.84 -13.38
C MET A 425 -4.85 10.83 -14.49
N ALA A 426 -4.15 11.97 -14.66
CA ALA A 426 -3.12 12.14 -15.67
C ALA A 426 -1.80 11.49 -15.24
N ASP A 427 -1.82 10.17 -15.10
CA ASP A 427 -0.69 9.32 -14.80
C ASP A 427 -0.41 8.44 -16.02
N VAL A 428 0.55 8.84 -16.85
CA VAL A 428 0.83 8.19 -18.12
C VAL A 428 2.32 7.93 -18.32
N LEU A 429 2.62 6.84 -19.01
CA LEU A 429 3.97 6.42 -19.37
C LEU A 429 4.08 6.30 -20.89
N ILE A 430 5.27 6.51 -21.45
CA ILE A 430 5.58 6.14 -22.83
C ILE A 430 6.78 5.21 -22.86
N TYR A 431 6.59 4.06 -23.47
CA TYR A 431 7.66 3.09 -23.76
C TYR A 431 8.06 3.18 -25.23
N SER A 432 9.35 2.94 -25.53
CA SER A 432 9.85 2.94 -26.92
C SER A 432 9.52 1.65 -27.68
N ARG A 433 9.15 0.56 -26.99
CA ARG A 433 8.76 -0.72 -27.55
C ARG A 433 7.41 -1.14 -27.00
N ASN A 434 6.73 -2.09 -27.69
CA ASN A 434 5.39 -2.54 -27.33
C ASN A 434 5.38 -3.44 -26.09
N PRO A 435 4.87 -3.00 -24.94
CA PRO A 435 4.79 -3.83 -23.74
C PRO A 435 3.71 -4.93 -23.82
N LEU A 436 2.78 -4.84 -24.77
CA LEU A 436 1.77 -5.90 -25.00
C LEU A 436 2.34 -7.07 -25.80
N GLU A 437 3.38 -6.83 -26.61
CA GLU A 437 4.11 -7.92 -27.29
C GLU A 437 5.05 -8.65 -26.32
N ASP A 438 5.78 -7.88 -25.51
CA ASP A 438 6.68 -8.43 -24.51
C ASP A 438 6.76 -7.53 -23.28
N VAL A 439 6.26 -8.00 -22.15
CA VAL A 439 6.31 -7.27 -20.87
C VAL A 439 7.74 -7.04 -20.38
N ALA A 440 8.75 -7.75 -20.91
CA ALA A 440 10.16 -7.47 -20.63
C ALA A 440 10.57 -6.03 -20.99
N VAL A 441 9.83 -5.36 -21.86
CA VAL A 441 9.98 -3.91 -22.15
C VAL A 441 9.80 -3.09 -20.88
N VAL A 442 8.89 -3.49 -20.01
CA VAL A 442 8.61 -2.79 -18.74
C VAL A 442 9.68 -3.10 -17.70
N THR A 443 10.13 -4.33 -17.60
CA THR A 443 11.20 -4.71 -16.65
C THR A 443 12.53 -4.03 -16.99
N ASP A 444 12.81 -3.82 -18.29
CA ASP A 444 13.96 -3.06 -18.80
C ASP A 444 13.60 -1.56 -18.96
N TYR A 445 13.09 -0.96 -17.88
CA TYR A 445 12.61 0.44 -17.87
C TYR A 445 13.71 1.45 -18.14
N GLU A 446 14.96 1.17 -17.83
CA GLU A 446 16.08 2.06 -18.07
C GLU A 446 16.26 2.36 -19.56
N ASN A 447 16.14 1.33 -20.40
CA ASN A 447 16.26 1.46 -21.85
C ASN A 447 14.96 1.84 -22.54
N ASN A 448 13.80 1.43 -22.02
CA ASN A 448 12.54 1.53 -22.74
C ASN A 448 11.59 2.61 -22.25
N LEU A 449 11.57 2.95 -20.96
CA LEU A 449 10.66 3.97 -20.41
C LEU A 449 11.17 5.37 -20.73
N LYS A 450 10.52 6.08 -21.63
CA LYS A 450 10.93 7.38 -22.15
C LYS A 450 10.24 8.56 -21.49
N LEU A 451 8.97 8.39 -21.08
CA LEU A 451 8.19 9.44 -20.43
C LEU A 451 7.53 8.90 -19.15
N VAL A 452 7.58 9.70 -18.10
CA VAL A 452 6.80 9.50 -16.87
C VAL A 452 6.08 10.78 -16.55
N VAL A 453 4.76 10.74 -16.60
CA VAL A 453 3.87 11.81 -16.14
C VAL A 453 3.06 11.26 -14.96
N LYS A 454 3.00 12.02 -13.88
CA LYS A 454 2.09 11.75 -12.76
C LYS A 454 1.44 13.05 -12.33
N ASP A 455 0.13 13.02 -12.12
CA ASP A 455 -0.65 14.22 -11.77
C ASP A 455 -0.55 15.34 -12.83
N GLY A 456 -0.36 14.96 -14.12
CA GLY A 456 -0.12 15.90 -15.21
C GLY A 456 1.24 16.60 -15.16
N LYS A 457 2.11 16.23 -14.26
CA LYS A 457 3.49 16.74 -14.16
C LYS A 457 4.48 15.75 -14.75
N VAL A 458 5.37 16.24 -15.62
CA VAL A 458 6.44 15.45 -16.21
C VAL A 458 7.56 15.25 -15.20
N TYR A 459 7.92 13.99 -14.91
CA TYR A 459 9.03 13.60 -14.02
C TYR A 459 10.22 13.04 -14.77
N LYS A 460 10.00 12.43 -15.93
CA LYS A 460 11.02 11.95 -16.87
C LYS A 460 10.56 12.24 -18.29
N ASN A 461 11.45 12.78 -19.12
CA ASN A 461 11.26 12.90 -20.57
C ASN A 461 12.60 12.71 -21.26
N THR A 462 12.73 11.62 -22.02
CA THR A 462 13.92 11.25 -22.82
C THR A 462 13.53 10.86 -24.26
N LEU A 463 12.40 11.38 -24.75
CA LEU A 463 11.88 11.17 -26.10
C LEU A 463 12.73 11.83 -27.19
#